data_b11a9332a7f09025249678b27482d5f9
#
_entry.id   b11a9332a7f09025249678b27482d5f9
#
_cell.length_a   1.000
_cell.length_b   1.000
_cell.length_c   1.000
_cell.angle_alpha   90.00
_cell.angle_beta   90.00
_cell.angle_gamma   90.00
#
_symmetry.space_group_name_H-M   'P 1'
#
loop_
_entity.id
_entity.type
_entity.pdbx_description
1 polymer ?
#
loop_
_entity_poly.entity_id
_entity_poly.type
_entity_poly.pdbx_seq_one_letter_code
_entity_poly.pdbx_strand_id
1 'polypeptide(L)'
;MSLSWRPSAAVPARTWPVWADVGLVAVLGALQTIGFVHTAAWWLQLLCVAGLAHRVFAASVRRAALLGLAFGTAWLVAGVWWLFISLHRYGNLPAWLAALAVLALALALSLYLSLAMAAVARWRSGRVWLDAMGFGGAWLLAELARTWLFTGFPWVVSGYAQVDAPLATLAPWFGVLGIGAAMALLGALLARVSSQRAPALVCAAVVVLLACLGPPSHSHPAAALSVSLLQTNVPQDEKFVLEQLPNTLRALAAELGAARGQLVIAPETAVPLLPSQLDEVAPGYLAALSSHFGTPSRAALIGVPLGDYDSGYSNSVIGLTGAAAAPYRYDKQHLVPFGEFIPTGFRWFTTLLNIPLGDFMRGARNPPSFAFGDARIAPTICYEDLYGDELALRFGDDATAPTMFANLSNIGWFGDTIAIDQHLNISRMRTLEFQRPMLRATNTGATAIIDQRGVVRASLPPFTRGVLDGHVQGHTGITPYAWWAARAGLWPYLVVGLIGCAACAWRSRAAAARAT
;
A
#
# COMPACT_ATOMS: atom_id res chain seq x y z
N MET A 1 11.07 -18.11 -56.65
CA MET A 1 11.79 -16.99 -55.98
C MET A 1 11.83 -17.25 -54.49
N SER A 2 12.89 -17.89 -54.00
CA SER A 2 13.11 -18.18 -52.59
C SER A 2 13.82 -16.98 -51.96
N LEU A 3 13.07 -16.18 -51.18
CA LEU A 3 13.64 -15.13 -50.35
C LEU A 3 14.41 -15.76 -49.19
N SER A 4 15.71 -15.89 -49.34
CA SER A 4 16.63 -16.28 -48.29
C SER A 4 16.71 -15.15 -47.24
N TRP A 5 16.07 -15.34 -46.14
CA TRP A 5 16.16 -14.44 -44.98
C TRP A 5 17.54 -14.62 -44.33
N ARG A 6 18.48 -13.71 -44.62
CA ARG A 6 19.75 -13.62 -43.88
C ARG A 6 19.50 -12.95 -42.56
N PRO A 7 19.89 -13.54 -41.41
CA PRO A 7 19.85 -12.82 -40.16
C PRO A 7 20.82 -11.63 -40.23
N SER A 8 20.29 -10.42 -40.08
CA SER A 8 21.08 -9.20 -39.97
C SER A 8 22.10 -9.38 -38.85
N ALA A 9 23.39 -9.22 -39.20
CA ALA A 9 24.47 -9.21 -38.21
C ALA A 9 24.15 -8.19 -37.15
N ALA A 10 24.06 -8.65 -35.90
CA ALA A 10 23.81 -7.78 -34.75
C ALA A 10 24.97 -6.78 -34.68
N VAL A 11 24.65 -5.50 -34.88
CA VAL A 11 25.57 -4.40 -34.58
C VAL A 11 26.00 -4.59 -33.12
N PRO A 12 27.34 -4.70 -32.85
CA PRO A 12 27.78 -4.86 -31.46
C PRO A 12 27.28 -3.66 -30.66
N ALA A 13 26.33 -3.90 -29.76
CA ALA A 13 25.85 -2.87 -28.86
C ALA A 13 27.08 -2.31 -28.13
N ARG A 14 27.31 -1.00 -28.26
CA ARG A 14 28.35 -0.29 -27.50
C ARG A 14 28.21 -0.73 -26.04
N THR A 15 29.13 -1.55 -25.55
CA THR A 15 29.11 -2.06 -24.18
C THR A 15 29.49 -0.92 -23.27
N TRP A 16 28.47 -0.31 -22.66
CA TRP A 16 28.71 0.69 -21.63
C TRP A 16 29.50 0.06 -20.47
N PRO A 17 30.40 0.79 -19.84
CA PRO A 17 31.05 0.30 -18.64
C PRO A 17 29.99 0.00 -17.57
N VAL A 18 30.24 -1.03 -16.75
CA VAL A 18 29.25 -1.52 -15.75
C VAL A 18 28.79 -0.41 -14.82
N TRP A 19 29.73 0.45 -14.37
CA TRP A 19 29.39 1.55 -13.46
C TRP A 19 28.43 2.57 -14.09
N ALA A 20 28.52 2.83 -15.40
CA ALA A 20 27.62 3.77 -16.07
C ALA A 20 26.20 3.19 -16.20
N ASP A 21 26.08 1.87 -16.46
CA ASP A 21 24.78 1.19 -16.45
C ASP A 21 24.15 1.19 -15.06
N VAL A 22 24.94 0.87 -14.04
CA VAL A 22 24.48 0.86 -12.64
C VAL A 22 24.02 2.25 -12.23
N GLY A 23 24.80 3.29 -12.55
CA GLY A 23 24.42 4.68 -12.27
C GLY A 23 23.13 5.08 -12.99
N LEU A 24 22.99 4.75 -14.28
CA LEU A 24 21.77 5.04 -15.04
C LEU A 24 20.54 4.38 -14.40
N VAL A 25 20.59 3.08 -14.15
CA VAL A 25 19.41 2.38 -13.60
C VAL A 25 19.11 2.79 -12.17
N ALA A 26 20.10 3.16 -11.38
CA ALA A 26 19.87 3.74 -10.04
C ALA A 26 19.13 5.08 -10.13
N VAL A 27 19.52 5.97 -11.05
CA VAL A 27 18.79 7.21 -11.31
C VAL A 27 17.36 6.93 -11.76
N LEU A 28 17.15 5.98 -12.68
CA LEU A 28 15.81 5.59 -13.12
C LEU A 28 14.97 5.02 -11.95
N GLY A 29 15.58 4.20 -11.10
CA GLY A 29 14.93 3.66 -9.90
C GLY A 29 14.48 4.75 -8.92
N ALA A 30 15.31 5.75 -8.70
CA ALA A 30 14.95 6.89 -7.86
C ALA A 30 13.89 7.78 -8.51
N LEU A 31 14.01 8.08 -9.81
CA LEU A 31 13.07 8.96 -10.53
C LEU A 31 11.65 8.42 -10.59
N GLN A 32 11.44 7.11 -10.70
CA GLN A 32 10.08 6.56 -10.73
C GLN A 32 9.28 6.84 -9.44
N THR A 33 9.96 7.16 -8.32
CA THR A 33 9.27 7.48 -7.06
C THR A 33 8.45 8.76 -7.13
N ILE A 34 8.73 9.64 -8.08
CA ILE A 34 7.95 10.85 -8.33
C ILE A 34 6.47 10.50 -8.59
N GLY A 35 6.20 9.40 -9.32
CA GLY A 35 4.84 8.94 -9.61
C GLY A 35 4.03 8.49 -8.40
N PHE A 36 4.68 8.16 -7.26
CA PHE A 36 3.98 7.76 -6.04
C PHE A 36 3.43 8.95 -5.23
N VAL A 37 3.92 10.15 -5.51
CA VAL A 37 3.51 11.40 -4.89
C VAL A 37 2.72 12.24 -5.91
N HIS A 38 3.31 12.48 -7.06
CA HIS A 38 2.72 13.22 -8.16
C HIS A 38 2.13 12.25 -9.19
N THR A 39 0.94 11.73 -8.92
CA THR A 39 0.32 10.65 -9.69
C THR A 39 0.02 11.00 -11.15
N ALA A 40 -0.07 12.29 -11.50
CA ALA A 40 -0.10 12.75 -12.90
C ALA A 40 1.18 12.41 -13.68
N ALA A 41 2.31 12.14 -12.99
CA ALA A 41 3.58 11.70 -13.57
C ALA A 41 3.68 10.17 -13.72
N TRP A 42 2.59 9.42 -13.73
CA TRP A 42 2.55 7.95 -13.89
C TRP A 42 3.36 7.45 -15.08
N TRP A 43 3.40 8.19 -16.17
CA TRP A 43 4.15 7.87 -17.39
C TRP A 43 5.66 7.81 -17.17
N LEU A 44 6.18 8.57 -16.19
CA LEU A 44 7.61 8.56 -15.84
C LEU A 44 8.02 7.18 -15.31
N GLN A 45 7.19 6.54 -14.50
CA GLN A 45 7.42 5.18 -14.03
C GLN A 45 7.55 4.20 -15.21
N LEU A 46 6.64 4.29 -16.20
CA LEU A 46 6.68 3.45 -17.40
C LEU A 46 7.99 3.63 -18.17
N LEU A 47 8.47 4.87 -18.33
CA LEU A 47 9.74 5.16 -18.99
C LEU A 47 10.94 4.65 -18.18
N CYS A 48 10.94 4.80 -16.87
CA CYS A 48 12.02 4.29 -16.01
C CYS A 48 12.13 2.77 -16.08
N VAL A 49 10.99 2.07 -16.03
CA VAL A 49 10.94 0.60 -16.15
C VAL A 49 11.32 0.15 -17.57
N ALA A 50 10.92 0.89 -18.62
CA ALA A 50 11.38 0.64 -20.00
C ALA A 50 12.89 0.78 -20.12
N GLY A 51 13.50 1.77 -19.48
CA GLY A 51 14.95 1.95 -19.42
C GLY A 51 15.65 0.78 -18.74
N LEU A 52 15.16 0.31 -17.60
CA LEU A 52 15.65 -0.90 -16.93
C LEU A 52 15.53 -2.12 -17.85
N ALA A 53 14.36 -2.37 -18.41
CA ALA A 53 14.11 -3.51 -19.30
C ALA A 53 15.05 -3.50 -20.52
N HIS A 54 15.27 -2.32 -21.12
CA HIS A 54 16.20 -2.15 -22.25
C HIS A 54 17.61 -2.61 -21.90
N ARG A 55 18.10 -2.25 -20.70
CA ARG A 55 19.45 -2.64 -20.24
C ARG A 55 19.51 -4.12 -19.86
N VAL A 56 18.50 -4.65 -19.18
CA VAL A 56 18.40 -6.05 -18.75
C VAL A 56 18.37 -7.00 -19.96
N PHE A 57 17.61 -6.67 -21.01
CA PHE A 57 17.52 -7.50 -22.21
C PHE A 57 18.85 -7.62 -22.98
N ALA A 58 19.79 -6.71 -22.81
CA ALA A 58 21.12 -6.77 -23.40
C ALA A 58 22.19 -7.34 -22.45
N ALA A 59 21.87 -7.52 -21.16
CA ALA A 59 22.83 -7.87 -20.12
C ALA A 59 23.08 -9.39 -19.99
N SER A 60 24.25 -9.75 -19.44
CA SER A 60 24.49 -11.09 -18.87
C SER A 60 23.68 -11.27 -17.58
N VAL A 61 23.49 -12.51 -17.15
CA VAL A 61 22.73 -12.83 -15.92
C VAL A 61 23.24 -12.07 -14.69
N ARG A 62 24.57 -12.07 -14.47
CA ARG A 62 25.19 -11.34 -13.35
C ARG A 62 24.99 -9.84 -13.44
N ARG A 63 25.12 -9.28 -14.65
CA ARG A 63 24.90 -7.85 -14.88
C ARG A 63 23.42 -7.47 -14.68
N ALA A 64 22.48 -8.28 -15.16
CA ALA A 64 21.06 -8.05 -14.97
C ALA A 64 20.66 -8.09 -13.47
N ALA A 65 21.23 -9.04 -12.71
CA ALA A 65 21.06 -9.06 -11.25
C ALA A 65 21.52 -7.76 -10.58
N LEU A 66 22.71 -7.27 -10.97
CA LEU A 66 23.26 -6.02 -10.44
C LEU A 66 22.39 -4.80 -10.82
N LEU A 67 21.87 -4.77 -12.06
CA LEU A 67 20.98 -3.70 -12.50
C LEU A 67 19.65 -3.72 -11.73
N GLY A 68 19.07 -4.91 -11.52
CA GLY A 68 17.88 -5.06 -10.70
C GLY A 68 18.10 -4.64 -9.25
N LEU A 69 19.24 -5.00 -8.66
CA LEU A 69 19.63 -4.57 -7.31
C LEU A 69 19.76 -3.04 -7.21
N ALA A 70 20.51 -2.44 -8.15
CA ALA A 70 20.75 -1.00 -8.13
C ALA A 70 19.47 -0.18 -8.34
N PHE A 71 18.63 -0.59 -9.30
CA PHE A 71 17.32 0.03 -9.55
C PHE A 71 16.41 -0.07 -8.33
N GLY A 72 16.27 -1.29 -7.78
CA GLY A 72 15.42 -1.53 -6.62
C GLY A 72 15.88 -0.79 -5.37
N THR A 73 17.20 -0.78 -5.10
CA THR A 73 17.75 -0.07 -3.95
C THR A 73 17.52 1.43 -4.05
N ALA A 74 17.79 2.03 -5.22
CA ALA A 74 17.56 3.46 -5.43
C ALA A 74 16.06 3.81 -5.35
N TRP A 75 15.19 2.97 -5.92
CA TRP A 75 13.74 3.09 -5.78
C TRP A 75 13.29 3.07 -4.32
N LEU A 76 13.70 2.05 -3.56
CA LEU A 76 13.28 1.92 -2.16
C LEU A 76 13.88 3.02 -1.28
N VAL A 77 15.17 3.34 -1.43
CA VAL A 77 15.77 4.46 -0.68
C VAL A 77 15.02 5.75 -0.94
N ALA A 78 14.77 6.10 -2.22
CA ALA A 78 14.03 7.32 -2.56
C ALA A 78 12.56 7.27 -2.12
N GLY A 79 11.93 6.08 -2.13
CA GLY A 79 10.52 5.91 -1.80
C GLY A 79 10.21 5.87 -0.31
N VAL A 80 11.16 5.43 0.54
CA VAL A 80 10.91 5.20 1.97
C VAL A 80 11.97 5.82 2.89
N TRP A 81 12.71 6.84 2.41
CA TRP A 81 13.73 7.54 3.21
C TRP A 81 13.18 8.10 4.53
N TRP A 82 11.91 8.41 4.58
CA TRP A 82 11.23 8.95 5.75
C TRP A 82 11.22 7.98 6.94
N LEU A 83 11.48 6.69 6.75
CA LEU A 83 11.72 5.74 7.83
C LEU A 83 12.91 6.16 8.72
N PHE A 84 13.86 6.90 8.15
CA PHE A 84 14.97 7.50 8.91
C PHE A 84 14.45 8.37 10.07
N ILE A 85 13.38 9.16 9.83
CA ILE A 85 12.81 10.03 10.87
C ILE A 85 12.27 9.19 12.03
N SER A 86 11.51 8.14 11.72
CA SER A 86 10.97 7.23 12.73
C SER A 86 12.08 6.56 13.55
N LEU A 87 13.11 6.05 12.88
CA LEU A 87 14.21 5.35 13.53
C LEU A 87 15.10 6.30 14.36
N HIS A 88 15.40 7.48 13.82
CA HIS A 88 16.31 8.43 14.47
C HIS A 88 15.60 9.22 15.58
N ARG A 89 14.47 9.88 15.26
CA ARG A 89 13.79 10.79 16.19
C ARG A 89 13.03 10.06 17.29
N TYR A 90 12.31 9.00 16.93
CA TYR A 90 11.44 8.27 17.86
C TYR A 90 12.02 6.95 18.36
N GLY A 91 12.85 6.29 17.53
CA GLY A 91 13.56 5.07 17.92
C GLY A 91 14.91 5.31 18.58
N ASN A 92 15.32 6.58 18.79
CA ASN A 92 16.59 7.00 19.41
C ASN A 92 17.85 6.39 18.77
N LEU A 93 17.79 5.92 17.52
CA LEU A 93 18.98 5.42 16.82
C LEU A 93 19.89 6.58 16.43
N PRO A 94 21.23 6.44 16.57
CA PRO A 94 22.18 7.38 16.00
C PRO A 94 21.92 7.58 14.49
N ALA A 95 22.05 8.80 13.98
CA ALA A 95 21.68 9.13 12.59
C ALA A 95 22.34 8.21 11.55
N TRP A 96 23.65 7.90 11.72
CA TRP A 96 24.35 6.99 10.81
C TRP A 96 23.78 5.58 10.82
N LEU A 97 23.34 5.07 12.00
CA LEU A 97 22.75 3.73 12.15
C LEU A 97 21.33 3.70 11.55
N ALA A 98 20.52 4.75 11.75
CA ALA A 98 19.22 4.89 11.13
C ALA A 98 19.34 4.93 9.60
N ALA A 99 20.28 5.69 9.04
CA ALA A 99 20.56 5.72 7.60
C ALA A 99 21.01 4.35 7.06
N LEU A 100 21.89 3.66 7.79
CA LEU A 100 22.36 2.32 7.45
C LEU A 100 21.20 1.30 7.50
N ALA A 101 20.30 1.39 8.48
CA ALA A 101 19.15 0.50 8.59
C ALA A 101 18.18 0.67 7.40
N VAL A 102 17.89 1.92 6.98
CA VAL A 102 17.08 2.19 5.78
C VAL A 102 17.76 1.64 4.53
N LEU A 103 19.07 1.84 4.37
CA LEU A 103 19.82 1.31 3.23
C LEU A 103 19.83 -0.22 3.24
N ALA A 104 20.05 -0.85 4.39
CA ALA A 104 20.04 -2.31 4.54
C ALA A 104 18.67 -2.91 4.19
N LEU A 105 17.57 -2.28 4.65
CA LEU A 105 16.20 -2.67 4.28
C LEU A 105 16.01 -2.56 2.77
N ALA A 106 16.40 -1.44 2.16
CA ALA A 106 16.29 -1.22 0.72
C ALA A 106 17.09 -2.26 -0.08
N LEU A 107 18.32 -2.57 0.33
CA LEU A 107 19.15 -3.59 -0.29
C LEU A 107 18.52 -4.99 -0.17
N ALA A 108 18.08 -5.36 1.04
CA ALA A 108 17.46 -6.67 1.29
C ALA A 108 16.20 -6.88 0.43
N LEU A 109 15.30 -5.91 0.41
CA LEU A 109 14.07 -5.99 -0.39
C LEU A 109 14.35 -5.94 -1.90
N SER A 110 15.43 -5.29 -2.33
CA SER A 110 15.84 -5.23 -3.74
C SER A 110 16.44 -6.54 -4.26
N LEU A 111 16.79 -7.47 -3.37
CA LEU A 111 17.23 -8.82 -3.79
C LEU A 111 16.15 -9.55 -4.58
N TYR A 112 14.87 -9.33 -4.27
CA TYR A 112 13.76 -9.91 -5.04
C TYR A 112 13.79 -9.44 -6.50
N LEU A 113 13.97 -8.13 -6.72
CA LEU A 113 14.08 -7.57 -8.07
C LEU A 113 15.39 -7.99 -8.75
N SER A 114 16.49 -8.09 -8.02
CA SER A 114 17.77 -8.60 -8.51
C SER A 114 17.62 -10.02 -9.09
N LEU A 115 17.00 -10.92 -8.33
CA LEU A 115 16.72 -12.29 -8.76
C LEU A 115 15.77 -12.34 -9.96
N ALA A 116 14.73 -11.50 -9.95
CA ALA A 116 13.79 -11.38 -11.08
C ALA A 116 14.51 -10.96 -12.36
N MET A 117 15.37 -9.96 -12.33
CA MET A 117 16.12 -9.49 -13.50
C MET A 117 17.17 -10.50 -13.96
N ALA A 118 17.80 -11.24 -13.03
CA ALA A 118 18.67 -12.37 -13.38
C ALA A 118 17.90 -13.47 -14.12
N ALA A 119 16.69 -13.81 -13.66
CA ALA A 119 15.82 -14.79 -14.28
C ALA A 119 15.40 -14.36 -15.71
N VAL A 120 15.01 -13.09 -15.89
CA VAL A 120 14.68 -12.51 -17.19
C VAL A 120 15.88 -12.66 -18.17
N ALA A 121 17.08 -12.28 -17.74
CA ALA A 121 18.28 -12.39 -18.58
C ALA A 121 18.64 -13.87 -18.90
N ARG A 122 18.42 -14.78 -17.93
CA ARG A 122 18.73 -16.22 -18.07
C ARG A 122 17.79 -16.92 -19.05
N TRP A 123 16.52 -16.53 -19.07
CA TRP A 123 15.48 -17.23 -19.81
C TRP A 123 14.90 -16.43 -20.98
N ARG A 124 15.52 -15.31 -21.36
CA ARG A 124 15.06 -14.56 -22.54
C ARG A 124 15.00 -15.45 -23.78
N SER A 125 13.90 -15.35 -24.51
CA SER A 125 13.60 -16.18 -25.66
C SER A 125 14.06 -15.55 -27.00
N GLY A 126 14.37 -14.24 -27.00
CA GLY A 126 14.58 -13.42 -28.18
C GLY A 126 13.29 -12.99 -28.89
N ARG A 127 12.13 -13.44 -28.42
CA ARG A 127 10.81 -13.03 -28.92
C ARG A 127 10.24 -11.92 -28.04
N VAL A 128 10.00 -10.76 -28.63
CA VAL A 128 9.63 -9.54 -27.89
C VAL A 128 8.46 -9.74 -26.95
N TRP A 129 7.39 -10.37 -27.43
CA TRP A 129 6.16 -10.59 -26.63
C TRP A 129 6.37 -11.55 -25.45
N LEU A 130 7.09 -12.64 -25.67
CA LEU A 130 7.41 -13.59 -24.60
C LEU A 130 8.37 -12.99 -23.59
N ASP A 131 9.37 -12.25 -24.05
CA ASP A 131 10.34 -11.59 -23.17
C ASP A 131 9.64 -10.50 -22.31
N ALA A 132 8.67 -9.78 -22.89
CA ALA A 132 7.85 -8.82 -22.15
C ALA A 132 6.93 -9.50 -21.12
N MET A 133 6.29 -10.62 -21.48
CA MET A 133 5.51 -11.44 -20.54
C MET A 133 6.38 -11.99 -19.41
N GLY A 134 7.59 -12.48 -19.73
CA GLY A 134 8.56 -12.94 -18.73
C GLY A 134 9.04 -11.82 -17.81
N PHE A 135 9.23 -10.62 -18.34
CA PHE A 135 9.61 -9.44 -17.54
C PHE A 135 8.48 -9.03 -16.60
N GLY A 136 7.23 -8.89 -17.09
CA GLY A 136 6.07 -8.59 -16.26
C GLY A 136 5.79 -9.65 -15.21
N GLY A 137 5.92 -10.94 -15.56
CA GLY A 137 5.79 -12.06 -14.63
C GLY A 137 6.86 -12.07 -13.54
N ALA A 138 8.13 -11.85 -13.91
CA ALA A 138 9.23 -11.75 -12.95
C ALA A 138 9.11 -10.53 -12.01
N TRP A 139 8.64 -9.40 -12.55
CA TRP A 139 8.31 -8.21 -11.77
C TRP A 139 7.21 -8.50 -10.75
N LEU A 140 6.11 -9.12 -11.20
CA LEU A 140 5.01 -9.54 -10.32
C LEU A 140 5.50 -10.43 -9.18
N LEU A 141 6.34 -11.43 -9.48
CA LEU A 141 6.89 -12.32 -8.46
C LEU A 141 7.79 -11.58 -7.46
N ALA A 142 8.57 -10.60 -7.91
CA ALA A 142 9.41 -9.80 -7.03
C ALA A 142 8.56 -8.91 -6.09
N GLU A 143 7.51 -8.27 -6.60
CA GLU A 143 6.60 -7.48 -5.78
C GLU A 143 5.76 -8.34 -4.84
N LEU A 144 5.30 -9.52 -5.31
CA LEU A 144 4.59 -10.49 -4.50
C LEU A 144 5.47 -10.99 -3.33
N ALA A 145 6.73 -11.33 -3.59
CA ALA A 145 7.66 -11.73 -2.56
C ALA A 145 7.86 -10.63 -1.51
N ARG A 146 7.99 -9.38 -1.94
CA ARG A 146 8.10 -8.22 -1.07
C ARG A 146 6.81 -7.95 -0.27
N THR A 147 5.66 -8.30 -0.81
CA THR A 147 4.36 -8.13 -0.13
C THR A 147 4.10 -9.22 0.90
N TRP A 148 4.60 -10.43 0.69
CA TRP A 148 4.21 -11.60 1.48
C TRP A 148 5.29 -12.13 2.42
N LEU A 149 6.57 -12.16 1.98
CA LEU A 149 7.64 -12.75 2.77
C LEU A 149 8.03 -11.85 3.96
N PHE A 150 8.30 -12.47 5.10
CA PHE A 150 8.69 -11.78 6.36
C PHE A 150 7.70 -10.72 6.82
N THR A 151 6.40 -11.02 6.75
CA THR A 151 5.25 -10.14 7.00
C THR A 151 4.98 -9.11 5.91
N GLY A 152 5.89 -8.94 4.98
CA GLY A 152 5.76 -8.04 3.83
C GLY A 152 6.05 -6.57 4.13
N PHE A 153 6.44 -5.86 3.06
CA PHE A 153 6.56 -4.40 3.05
C PHE A 153 6.15 -3.86 1.67
N PRO A 154 4.84 -3.77 1.37
CA PRO A 154 4.32 -3.37 0.06
C PRO A 154 4.15 -1.87 -0.15
N TRP A 155 4.80 -0.99 0.64
CA TRP A 155 4.56 0.46 0.65
C TRP A 155 4.63 1.12 -0.73
N VAL A 156 5.69 0.88 -1.48
CA VAL A 156 5.86 1.43 -2.84
C VAL A 156 5.71 0.34 -3.91
N VAL A 157 4.68 -0.50 -3.84
CA VAL A 157 4.31 -1.40 -4.95
C VAL A 157 3.96 -0.55 -6.16
N SER A 158 4.50 -0.92 -7.33
CA SER A 158 4.48 -0.08 -8.53
C SER A 158 3.08 0.35 -8.99
N GLY A 159 2.07 -0.47 -8.72
CA GLY A 159 0.68 -0.14 -9.05
C GLY A 159 0.14 1.11 -8.33
N TYR A 160 0.67 1.49 -7.17
CA TYR A 160 0.20 2.71 -6.48
C TYR A 160 0.51 4.00 -7.23
N ALA A 161 1.62 4.05 -7.98
CA ALA A 161 1.92 5.20 -8.84
C ALA A 161 0.97 5.34 -10.04
N GLN A 162 0.11 4.34 -10.27
CA GLN A 162 -0.82 4.29 -11.38
C GLN A 162 -2.25 4.69 -11.00
N VAL A 163 -2.49 5.21 -9.80
CA VAL A 163 -3.84 5.49 -9.26
C VAL A 163 -4.65 6.48 -10.11
N ASP A 164 -3.99 7.42 -10.80
CA ASP A 164 -4.60 8.36 -11.75
C ASP A 164 -4.26 8.03 -13.23
N ALA A 165 -3.61 6.89 -13.47
CA ALA A 165 -3.25 6.46 -14.82
C ALA A 165 -4.39 5.67 -15.48
N PRO A 166 -4.36 5.51 -16.81
CA PRO A 166 -5.27 4.61 -17.51
C PRO A 166 -5.27 3.18 -16.98
N LEU A 167 -4.13 2.70 -16.45
CA LEU A 167 -4.00 1.38 -15.84
C LEU A 167 -4.84 1.21 -14.56
N ALA A 168 -5.25 2.28 -13.89
CA ALA A 168 -6.16 2.22 -12.75
C ALA A 168 -7.50 1.53 -13.09
N THR A 169 -7.91 1.57 -14.37
CA THR A 169 -9.08 0.84 -14.90
C THR A 169 -9.01 -0.66 -14.61
N LEU A 170 -7.82 -1.21 -14.42
CA LEU A 170 -7.59 -2.63 -14.11
C LEU A 170 -7.74 -2.95 -12.62
N ALA A 171 -7.82 -1.95 -11.73
CA ALA A 171 -7.86 -2.15 -10.29
C ALA A 171 -8.96 -3.10 -9.83
N PRO A 172 -10.25 -2.95 -10.24
CA PRO A 172 -11.33 -3.83 -9.80
C PRO A 172 -11.24 -5.24 -10.37
N TRP A 173 -10.31 -5.53 -11.29
CA TRP A 173 -10.07 -6.86 -11.87
C TRP A 173 -8.87 -7.55 -11.27
N PHE A 174 -7.76 -6.82 -11.14
CA PHE A 174 -6.45 -7.41 -10.89
C PHE A 174 -5.70 -6.79 -9.71
N GLY A 175 -6.27 -5.80 -9.02
CA GLY A 175 -5.63 -5.16 -7.88
C GLY A 175 -4.30 -4.47 -8.22
N VAL A 176 -3.66 -3.91 -7.19
CA VAL A 176 -2.44 -3.11 -7.32
C VAL A 176 -1.25 -3.90 -7.89
N LEU A 177 -1.10 -5.18 -7.51
CA LEU A 177 -0.02 -6.03 -8.01
C LEU A 177 -0.21 -6.37 -9.49
N GLY A 178 -1.45 -6.60 -9.93
CA GLY A 178 -1.76 -6.83 -11.35
C GLY A 178 -1.53 -5.58 -12.20
N ILE A 179 -1.84 -4.39 -11.67
CA ILE A 179 -1.50 -3.10 -12.33
C ILE A 179 0.02 -2.96 -12.47
N GLY A 180 0.80 -3.26 -11.41
CA GLY A 180 2.25 -3.23 -11.43
C GLY A 180 2.83 -4.18 -12.49
N ALA A 181 2.30 -5.41 -12.58
CA ALA A 181 2.69 -6.38 -13.60
C ALA A 181 2.38 -5.90 -15.03
N ALA A 182 1.19 -5.32 -15.24
CA ALA A 182 0.80 -4.74 -16.53
C ALA A 182 1.71 -3.56 -16.92
N MET A 183 2.00 -2.66 -15.98
CA MET A 183 2.94 -1.55 -16.16
C MET A 183 4.33 -2.05 -16.56
N ALA A 184 4.85 -3.07 -15.85
CA ALA A 184 6.17 -3.65 -16.15
C ALA A 184 6.19 -4.34 -17.52
N LEU A 185 5.13 -5.06 -17.91
CA LEU A 185 4.98 -5.66 -19.24
C LEU A 185 4.98 -4.58 -20.32
N LEU A 186 4.21 -3.50 -20.17
CA LEU A 186 4.17 -2.38 -21.11
C LEU A 186 5.53 -1.68 -21.22
N GLY A 187 6.22 -1.49 -20.08
CA GLY A 187 7.59 -0.97 -20.05
C GLY A 187 8.56 -1.83 -20.83
N ALA A 188 8.46 -3.16 -20.69
CA ALA A 188 9.29 -4.10 -21.45
C ALA A 188 9.00 -4.09 -22.97
N LEU A 189 7.74 -3.89 -23.37
CA LEU A 189 7.37 -3.70 -24.78
C LEU A 189 7.94 -2.39 -25.32
N LEU A 190 7.83 -1.30 -24.56
CA LEU A 190 8.36 0.01 -24.92
C LEU A 190 9.90 -0.01 -25.06
N ALA A 191 10.59 -0.81 -24.25
CA ALA A 191 12.05 -0.98 -24.31
C ALA A 191 12.55 -1.47 -25.68
N ARG A 192 11.69 -2.03 -26.53
CA ARG A 192 12.02 -2.55 -27.87
C ARG A 192 11.71 -1.59 -29.01
N VAL A 193 11.24 -0.36 -28.72
CA VAL A 193 10.84 0.62 -29.75
C VAL A 193 11.95 0.93 -30.77
N SER A 194 13.22 0.92 -30.35
CA SER A 194 14.36 1.17 -31.22
C SER A 194 14.62 0.05 -32.27
N SER A 195 14.17 -1.18 -31.96
CA SER A 195 14.34 -2.34 -32.84
C SER A 195 13.07 -2.74 -33.57
N GLN A 196 11.91 -2.53 -32.94
CA GLN A 196 10.60 -2.88 -33.48
C GLN A 196 9.55 -1.85 -33.01
N ARG A 197 8.82 -1.24 -33.95
CA ARG A 197 7.80 -0.23 -33.65
C ARG A 197 6.47 -0.84 -33.20
N ALA A 198 6.12 -2.03 -33.70
CA ALA A 198 4.83 -2.66 -33.41
C ALA A 198 4.54 -2.86 -31.90
N PRO A 199 5.47 -3.34 -31.05
CA PRO A 199 5.25 -3.43 -29.62
C PRO A 199 4.95 -2.08 -28.95
N ALA A 200 5.63 -1.01 -29.35
CA ALA A 200 5.38 0.33 -28.82
C ALA A 200 4.01 0.87 -29.26
N LEU A 201 3.58 0.61 -30.49
CA LEU A 201 2.24 0.97 -30.97
C LEU A 201 1.16 0.21 -30.20
N VAL A 202 1.36 -1.08 -29.91
CA VAL A 202 0.42 -1.84 -29.06
C VAL A 202 0.39 -1.30 -27.65
N CYS A 203 1.54 -0.95 -27.05
CA CYS A 203 1.59 -0.30 -25.73
C CYS A 203 0.77 0.99 -25.75
N ALA A 204 0.97 1.87 -26.71
CA ALA A 204 0.20 3.11 -26.86
C ALA A 204 -1.29 2.83 -27.06
N ALA A 205 -1.66 1.88 -27.92
CA ALA A 205 -3.05 1.51 -28.16
C ALA A 205 -3.73 0.96 -26.89
N VAL A 206 -3.06 0.14 -26.09
CA VAL A 206 -3.60 -0.37 -24.80
C VAL A 206 -3.82 0.79 -23.84
N VAL A 207 -2.86 1.70 -23.68
CA VAL A 207 -3.00 2.86 -22.79
C VAL A 207 -4.17 3.74 -23.23
N VAL A 208 -4.29 4.03 -24.52
CA VAL A 208 -5.40 4.83 -25.06
C VAL A 208 -6.74 4.10 -24.88
N LEU A 209 -6.80 2.80 -25.17
CA LEU A 209 -8.02 2.01 -24.99
C LEU A 209 -8.50 2.04 -23.54
N LEU A 210 -7.59 1.80 -22.57
CA LEU A 210 -7.94 1.84 -21.16
C LEU A 210 -8.40 3.24 -20.72
N ALA A 211 -7.76 4.29 -21.23
CA ALA A 211 -8.17 5.67 -20.97
C ALA A 211 -9.60 5.96 -21.50
N CYS A 212 -9.95 5.42 -22.68
CA CYS A 212 -11.26 5.60 -23.30
C CYS A 212 -12.36 4.77 -22.60
N LEU A 213 -12.02 3.55 -22.14
CA LEU A 213 -13.00 2.67 -21.49
C LEU A 213 -13.39 3.19 -20.10
N GLY A 214 -12.44 3.80 -19.38
CA GLY A 214 -12.62 4.14 -17.97
C GLY A 214 -12.85 2.93 -17.07
N PRO A 215 -12.93 3.10 -15.75
CA PRO A 215 -13.14 2.01 -14.82
C PRO A 215 -14.57 1.46 -14.94
N PRO A 216 -14.74 0.12 -15.11
CA PRO A 216 -16.06 -0.51 -15.12
C PRO A 216 -16.73 -0.38 -13.76
N SER A 217 -18.06 -0.25 -13.72
CA SER A 217 -18.81 -0.22 -12.47
C SER A 217 -19.27 -1.63 -12.09
N HIS A 218 -18.79 -2.12 -10.96
CA HIS A 218 -19.21 -3.38 -10.34
C HIS A 218 -19.96 -3.13 -9.03
N SER A 219 -20.20 -1.89 -8.68
CA SER A 219 -20.87 -1.50 -7.44
C SER A 219 -22.07 -0.61 -7.68
N HIS A 220 -22.99 -0.63 -6.73
CA HIS A 220 -24.23 0.14 -6.74
C HIS A 220 -24.33 1.02 -5.49
N PRO A 221 -24.90 2.24 -5.59
CA PRO A 221 -25.13 3.08 -4.42
C PRO A 221 -25.97 2.38 -3.36
N ALA A 222 -25.57 2.54 -2.09
CA ALA A 222 -26.26 2.06 -0.90
C ALA A 222 -26.61 3.26 0.00
N ALA A 223 -26.67 3.06 1.33
CA ALA A 223 -26.99 4.15 2.26
C ALA A 223 -25.95 5.28 2.19
N ALA A 224 -26.43 6.52 2.25
CA ALA A 224 -25.60 7.70 2.40
C ALA A 224 -25.54 8.13 3.86
N LEU A 225 -24.39 8.62 4.30
CA LEU A 225 -24.18 9.12 5.66
C LEU A 225 -23.56 10.51 5.62
N SER A 226 -23.95 11.36 6.60
CA SER A 226 -23.14 12.51 6.97
C SER A 226 -22.04 12.08 7.92
N VAL A 227 -20.82 12.56 7.69
CA VAL A 227 -19.63 12.13 8.43
C VAL A 227 -18.85 13.33 8.95
N SER A 228 -18.19 13.15 10.10
CA SER A 228 -17.21 14.08 10.65
C SER A 228 -15.92 13.33 10.95
N LEU A 229 -14.83 13.69 10.27
CA LEU A 229 -13.52 13.06 10.42
C LEU A 229 -12.60 14.01 11.19
N LEU A 230 -12.10 13.58 12.33
CA LEU A 230 -11.23 14.38 13.18
C LEU A 230 -9.78 14.28 12.72
N GLN A 231 -9.09 15.41 12.65
CA GLN A 231 -7.64 15.55 12.55
C GLN A 231 -7.15 16.22 13.82
N THR A 232 -6.67 15.41 14.76
CA THR A 232 -6.35 15.88 16.12
C THR A 232 -5.06 16.68 16.19
N ASN A 233 -4.16 16.48 15.24
CA ASN A 233 -2.86 17.13 15.11
C ASN A 233 -2.09 17.23 16.44
N VAL A 234 -2.09 16.14 17.21
CA VAL A 234 -1.27 16.01 18.42
C VAL A 234 0.16 15.63 18.00
N PRO A 235 1.17 16.44 18.36
CA PRO A 235 2.56 16.11 18.07
C PRO A 235 2.94 14.73 18.64
N GLN A 236 3.70 13.95 17.89
CA GLN A 236 4.05 12.58 18.31
C GLN A 236 4.87 12.58 19.61
N ASP A 237 5.69 13.60 19.84
CA ASP A 237 6.52 13.77 21.04
C ASP A 237 5.66 14.09 22.28
N GLU A 238 4.46 14.64 22.11
CA GLU A 238 3.57 15.07 23.20
C GLU A 238 2.46 14.05 23.47
N LYS A 239 2.19 13.14 22.54
CA LYS A 239 1.02 12.26 22.53
C LYS A 239 0.91 11.37 23.77
N PHE A 240 2.04 10.98 24.34
CA PHE A 240 2.12 10.07 25.51
C PHE A 240 2.67 10.76 26.75
N VAL A 241 2.79 12.09 26.76
CA VAL A 241 3.26 12.87 27.91
C VAL A 241 2.14 13.00 28.93
N LEU A 242 2.34 12.46 30.14
CA LEU A 242 1.30 12.37 31.17
C LEU A 242 0.67 13.72 31.51
N GLU A 243 1.45 14.79 31.56
CA GLU A 243 0.98 16.14 31.88
C GLU A 243 0.05 16.72 30.81
N GLN A 244 0.17 16.25 29.56
CA GLN A 244 -0.65 16.70 28.43
C GLN A 244 -1.94 15.89 28.26
N LEU A 245 -1.98 14.66 28.78
CA LEU A 245 -3.11 13.74 28.58
C LEU A 245 -4.47 14.31 28.99
N PRO A 246 -4.65 14.96 30.16
CA PRO A 246 -5.96 15.51 30.54
C PRO A 246 -6.45 16.59 29.56
N ASN A 247 -5.53 17.38 29.01
CA ASN A 247 -5.86 18.42 28.01
C ASN A 247 -6.23 17.79 26.67
N THR A 248 -5.48 16.80 26.23
CA THR A 248 -5.73 16.06 24.99
C THR A 248 -7.08 15.35 25.03
N LEU A 249 -7.41 14.67 26.15
CA LEU A 249 -8.68 13.97 26.33
C LEU A 249 -9.87 14.94 26.37
N ARG A 250 -9.74 16.09 27.09
CA ARG A 250 -10.78 17.12 27.11
C ARG A 250 -11.04 17.72 25.73
N ALA A 251 -9.98 18.02 25.00
CA ALA A 251 -10.07 18.55 23.65
C ALA A 251 -10.72 17.55 22.70
N LEU A 252 -10.33 16.26 22.76
CA LEU A 252 -10.94 15.20 21.98
C LEU A 252 -12.44 15.05 22.28
N ALA A 253 -12.82 15.04 23.56
CA ALA A 253 -14.23 14.96 23.97
C ALA A 253 -15.04 16.15 23.45
N ALA A 254 -14.47 17.37 23.50
CA ALA A 254 -15.12 18.57 22.99
C ALA A 254 -15.32 18.50 21.46
N GLU A 255 -14.32 18.04 20.70
CA GLU A 255 -14.41 17.87 19.24
C GLU A 255 -15.43 16.80 18.86
N LEU A 256 -15.40 15.64 19.53
CA LEU A 256 -16.38 14.56 19.34
C LEU A 256 -17.81 15.05 19.64
N GLY A 257 -17.98 15.84 20.70
CA GLY A 257 -19.26 16.43 21.08
C GLY A 257 -19.78 17.47 20.10
N ALA A 258 -18.89 18.29 19.53
CA ALA A 258 -19.23 19.35 18.58
C ALA A 258 -19.41 18.85 17.13
N ALA A 259 -18.93 17.65 16.81
CA ALA A 259 -19.03 17.05 15.48
C ALA A 259 -20.50 16.86 15.07
N ARG A 260 -20.82 17.20 13.82
CA ARG A 260 -22.21 17.25 13.31
C ARG A 260 -22.62 16.01 12.52
N GLY A 261 -21.65 15.20 12.07
CA GLY A 261 -21.90 13.98 11.31
C GLY A 261 -22.70 12.93 12.09
N GLN A 262 -23.46 12.12 11.37
CA GLN A 262 -24.08 10.92 11.93
C GLN A 262 -23.04 9.90 12.36
N LEU A 263 -21.95 9.77 11.56
CA LEU A 263 -20.77 8.96 11.89
C LEU A 263 -19.59 9.89 12.15
N VAL A 264 -19.03 9.81 13.36
CA VAL A 264 -17.85 10.57 13.77
C VAL A 264 -16.66 9.62 13.85
N ILE A 265 -15.52 9.96 13.24
CA ILE A 265 -14.33 9.12 13.25
C ILE A 265 -13.15 9.91 13.82
N ALA A 266 -12.57 9.40 14.90
CA ALA A 266 -11.33 9.91 15.48
C ALA A 266 -10.13 9.01 15.05
N PRO A 267 -8.91 9.57 14.93
CA PRO A 267 -7.77 8.83 14.40
C PRO A 267 -7.29 7.68 15.30
N GLU A 268 -6.31 6.93 14.79
CA GLU A 268 -5.59 5.89 15.52
C GLU A 268 -5.03 6.42 16.84
N THR A 269 -5.27 5.67 17.93
CA THR A 269 -4.80 6.03 19.28
C THR A 269 -5.17 7.48 19.65
N ALA A 270 -6.39 7.91 19.28
CA ALA A 270 -6.91 9.22 19.68
C ALA A 270 -7.06 9.31 21.21
N VAL A 271 -7.40 8.19 21.84
CA VAL A 271 -7.28 7.98 23.29
C VAL A 271 -6.00 7.18 23.53
N PRO A 272 -4.89 7.79 23.99
CA PRO A 272 -3.58 7.14 24.03
C PRO A 272 -3.31 6.40 25.36
N LEU A 273 -4.32 5.85 26.00
CA LEU A 273 -4.27 5.17 27.29
C LEU A 273 -5.02 3.84 27.24
N LEU A 274 -4.48 2.83 27.92
CA LEU A 274 -5.23 1.61 28.22
C LEU A 274 -6.41 1.90 29.15
N PRO A 275 -7.49 1.10 29.15
CA PRO A 275 -8.67 1.37 29.95
C PRO A 275 -8.41 1.63 31.44
N SER A 276 -7.54 0.85 32.08
CA SER A 276 -7.15 1.03 33.47
C SER A 276 -6.47 2.38 33.74
N GLN A 277 -5.51 2.74 32.87
CA GLN A 277 -4.82 4.03 32.95
C GLN A 277 -5.77 5.20 32.68
N LEU A 278 -6.69 5.02 31.74
CA LEU A 278 -7.69 6.04 31.42
C LEU A 278 -8.63 6.31 32.60
N ASP A 279 -9.04 5.25 33.32
CA ASP A 279 -9.88 5.40 34.51
C ASP A 279 -9.15 6.09 35.65
N GLU A 280 -7.83 5.99 35.77
CA GLU A 280 -7.01 6.74 36.71
C GLU A 280 -6.91 8.23 36.35
N VAL A 281 -6.73 8.56 35.05
CA VAL A 281 -6.51 9.94 34.58
C VAL A 281 -7.84 10.69 34.37
N ALA A 282 -8.87 10.00 33.88
CA ALA A 282 -10.17 10.54 33.53
C ALA A 282 -11.29 9.52 33.83
N PRO A 283 -11.66 9.33 35.09
CA PRO A 283 -12.67 8.36 35.48
C PRO A 283 -13.99 8.52 34.72
N GLY A 284 -14.50 7.41 34.16
CA GLY A 284 -15.75 7.39 33.42
C GLY A 284 -15.72 8.01 32.02
N TYR A 285 -14.55 8.31 31.48
CA TYR A 285 -14.39 8.96 30.14
C TYR A 285 -15.07 8.17 29.03
N LEU A 286 -14.81 6.85 28.90
CA LEU A 286 -15.45 6.00 27.90
C LEU A 286 -16.97 5.86 28.12
N ALA A 287 -17.42 5.83 29.36
CA ALA A 287 -18.84 5.80 29.67
C ALA A 287 -19.55 7.09 29.25
N ALA A 288 -18.92 8.24 29.44
CA ALA A 288 -19.44 9.53 28.98
C ALA A 288 -19.53 9.59 27.45
N LEU A 289 -18.51 9.11 26.72
CA LEU A 289 -18.54 9.00 25.25
C LEU A 289 -19.65 8.03 24.80
N SER A 290 -19.76 6.87 25.43
CA SER A 290 -20.82 5.89 25.12
C SER A 290 -22.23 6.50 25.33
N SER A 291 -22.44 7.26 26.39
CA SER A 291 -23.70 7.95 26.61
C SER A 291 -23.99 9.02 25.56
N HIS A 292 -22.96 9.77 25.13
CA HIS A 292 -23.09 10.81 24.11
C HIS A 292 -23.49 10.23 22.73
N PHE A 293 -22.93 9.07 22.35
CA PHE A 293 -23.25 8.35 21.12
C PHE A 293 -24.33 7.28 21.31
N GLY A 294 -24.95 7.21 22.48
CA GLY A 294 -25.99 6.24 22.85
C GLY A 294 -27.34 6.47 22.15
N THR A 295 -27.41 7.25 21.09
CA THR A 295 -28.62 7.48 20.29
C THR A 295 -28.58 6.68 18.99
N PRO A 296 -29.73 6.19 18.48
CA PRO A 296 -29.76 5.46 17.22
C PRO A 296 -29.34 6.26 15.99
N SER A 297 -29.33 7.60 16.08
CA SER A 297 -29.04 8.53 14.98
C SER A 297 -27.57 8.92 14.88
N ARG A 298 -26.74 8.55 15.85
CA ARG A 298 -25.32 8.90 15.90
C ARG A 298 -24.43 7.71 16.24
N ALA A 299 -23.25 7.69 15.67
CA ALA A 299 -22.24 6.69 15.95
C ALA A 299 -20.84 7.29 15.94
N ALA A 300 -19.89 6.64 16.62
CA ALA A 300 -18.49 7.00 16.57
C ALA A 300 -17.59 5.78 16.38
N LEU A 301 -16.47 5.96 15.66
CA LEU A 301 -15.32 5.05 15.62
C LEU A 301 -14.12 5.80 16.20
N ILE A 302 -13.52 5.26 17.24
CA ILE A 302 -12.47 5.94 18.01
C ILE A 302 -11.29 4.99 18.19
N GLY A 303 -10.09 5.44 17.79
CA GLY A 303 -8.85 4.69 18.02
C GLY A 303 -8.43 4.73 19.49
N VAL A 304 -8.26 3.56 20.11
CA VAL A 304 -7.89 3.39 21.52
C VAL A 304 -7.18 2.04 21.72
N PRO A 305 -6.08 1.94 22.47
CA PRO A 305 -5.54 0.65 22.84
C PRO A 305 -6.47 -0.05 23.85
N LEU A 306 -6.68 -1.35 23.67
CA LEU A 306 -7.56 -2.17 24.54
C LEU A 306 -6.80 -3.40 25.06
N GLY A 307 -7.12 -3.78 26.31
CA GLY A 307 -6.45 -4.85 27.03
C GLY A 307 -5.71 -4.32 28.25
N ASP A 308 -4.76 -5.08 28.72
CA ASP A 308 -3.93 -4.74 29.88
C ASP A 308 -2.48 -5.29 29.68
N TYR A 309 -1.58 -4.95 30.60
CA TYR A 309 -0.19 -5.41 30.53
C TYR A 309 0.00 -6.89 30.88
N ASP A 310 -0.92 -7.48 31.64
CA ASP A 310 -0.81 -8.87 32.10
C ASP A 310 -1.33 -9.85 31.07
N SER A 311 -2.50 -9.56 30.48
CA SER A 311 -3.13 -10.42 29.46
C SER A 311 -2.77 -10.05 28.03
N GLY A 312 -2.12 -8.90 27.82
CA GLY A 312 -1.79 -8.32 26.51
C GLY A 312 -2.76 -7.25 26.06
N TYR A 313 -2.32 -6.40 25.16
CA TYR A 313 -3.09 -5.27 24.63
C TYR A 313 -2.97 -5.17 23.12
N SER A 314 -4.00 -4.56 22.51
CA SER A 314 -4.13 -4.40 21.07
C SER A 314 -4.24 -2.93 20.69
N ASN A 315 -3.77 -2.56 19.51
CA ASN A 315 -4.13 -1.31 18.86
C ASN A 315 -5.55 -1.50 18.27
N SER A 316 -6.51 -0.72 18.77
CA SER A 316 -7.92 -1.04 18.56
C SER A 316 -8.76 0.16 18.14
N VAL A 317 -9.94 -0.13 17.62
CA VAL A 317 -11.02 0.82 17.38
C VAL A 317 -12.25 0.37 18.16
N ILE A 318 -12.81 1.28 18.96
CA ILE A 318 -14.15 1.10 19.53
C ILE A 318 -15.19 1.76 18.64
N GLY A 319 -16.32 1.09 18.46
CA GLY A 319 -17.50 1.64 17.80
C GLY A 319 -18.62 1.86 18.79
N LEU A 320 -19.08 3.09 18.92
CA LEU A 320 -20.13 3.50 19.82
C LEU A 320 -21.39 3.83 19.04
N THR A 321 -22.53 3.28 19.45
CA THR A 321 -23.86 3.57 18.88
C THR A 321 -24.94 3.17 19.88
N GLY A 322 -26.07 3.86 19.88
CA GLY A 322 -27.22 3.49 20.70
C GLY A 322 -27.99 2.24 20.24
N ALA A 323 -27.63 1.67 19.10
CA ALA A 323 -28.29 0.47 18.57
C ALA A 323 -27.71 -0.85 19.10
N ALA A 324 -26.55 -0.83 19.76
CA ALA A 324 -25.86 -2.03 20.22
C ALA A 324 -25.83 -2.12 21.76
N ALA A 325 -26.03 -3.33 22.30
CA ALA A 325 -25.95 -3.58 23.74
C ALA A 325 -24.53 -3.51 24.31
N ALA A 326 -23.50 -3.64 23.46
CA ALA A 326 -22.09 -3.50 23.82
C ALA A 326 -21.34 -2.73 22.72
N PRO A 327 -20.28 -1.99 23.06
CA PRO A 327 -19.45 -1.34 22.06
C PRO A 327 -18.87 -2.34 21.07
N TYR A 328 -18.83 -1.95 19.79
CA TYR A 328 -18.10 -2.68 18.77
C TYR A 328 -16.59 -2.61 19.05
N ARG A 329 -15.87 -3.70 18.77
CA ARG A 329 -14.42 -3.76 18.92
C ARG A 329 -13.79 -4.28 17.63
N TYR A 330 -12.79 -3.58 17.17
CA TYR A 330 -11.88 -3.99 16.13
C TYR A 330 -10.44 -3.91 16.64
N ASP A 331 -9.68 -4.98 16.54
CA ASP A 331 -8.27 -5.01 16.89
C ASP A 331 -7.44 -5.12 15.61
N LYS A 332 -6.34 -4.36 15.54
CA LYS A 332 -5.42 -4.36 14.41
C LYS A 332 -4.89 -5.77 14.14
N GLN A 333 -5.07 -6.23 12.92
CA GLN A 333 -4.68 -7.57 12.52
C GLN A 333 -3.25 -7.60 11.96
N HIS A 334 -2.93 -6.66 11.08
CA HIS A 334 -1.60 -6.56 10.48
C HIS A 334 -0.74 -5.55 11.23
N LEU A 335 0.16 -6.07 12.08
CA LEU A 335 1.03 -5.24 12.93
C LEU A 335 2.26 -4.74 12.17
N VAL A 336 2.70 -3.52 12.51
CA VAL A 336 3.90 -2.91 11.94
C VAL A 336 5.16 -3.56 12.53
N PRO A 337 6.03 -4.16 11.68
CA PRO A 337 7.30 -4.71 12.15
C PRO A 337 8.16 -3.63 12.82
N PHE A 338 8.80 -3.98 13.93
CA PHE A 338 9.62 -3.08 14.77
C PHE A 338 8.90 -1.88 15.38
N GLY A 339 7.61 -1.70 15.13
CA GLY A 339 6.79 -0.69 15.77
C GLY A 339 5.80 -1.28 16.76
N GLU A 340 5.15 -2.38 16.38
CA GLU A 340 4.09 -3.02 17.16
C GLU A 340 4.43 -4.47 17.55
N PHE A 341 5.39 -5.09 16.88
CA PHE A 341 5.93 -6.39 17.26
C PHE A 341 7.39 -6.54 16.79
N ILE A 342 8.12 -7.43 17.43
CA ILE A 342 9.49 -7.75 17.06
C ILE A 342 9.50 -8.99 16.17
N PRO A 343 9.95 -8.88 14.88
CA PRO A 343 10.06 -10.04 14.01
C PRO A 343 10.95 -11.14 14.60
N THR A 344 10.59 -12.40 14.33
CA THR A 344 11.35 -13.57 14.81
C THR A 344 12.82 -13.46 14.42
N GLY A 345 13.72 -13.65 15.37
CA GLY A 345 15.17 -13.57 15.17
C GLY A 345 15.78 -12.18 15.40
N PHE A 346 14.98 -11.13 15.67
CA PHE A 346 15.47 -9.77 15.90
C PHE A 346 15.38 -9.28 17.36
N ARG A 347 14.93 -10.11 18.31
CA ARG A 347 14.85 -9.73 19.73
C ARG A 347 16.20 -9.29 20.31
N TRP A 348 17.30 -9.96 19.92
CA TRP A 348 18.64 -9.57 20.36
C TRP A 348 19.01 -8.13 19.93
N PHE A 349 18.58 -7.72 18.74
CA PHE A 349 18.87 -6.40 18.20
C PHE A 349 18.10 -5.31 18.97
N THR A 350 16.82 -5.54 19.23
CA THR A 350 15.99 -4.58 19.99
C THR A 350 16.40 -4.49 21.45
N THR A 351 16.82 -5.62 22.07
CA THR A 351 17.38 -5.64 23.42
C THR A 351 18.70 -4.90 23.50
N LEU A 352 19.59 -5.10 22.51
CA LEU A 352 20.90 -4.42 22.45
C LEU A 352 20.75 -2.89 22.34
N LEU A 353 19.73 -2.41 21.66
CA LEU A 353 19.49 -1.00 21.42
C LEU A 353 18.53 -0.36 22.44
N ASN A 354 18.05 -1.13 23.44
CA ASN A 354 17.04 -0.68 24.42
C ASN A 354 15.83 0.01 23.75
N ILE A 355 15.39 -0.51 22.61
CA ILE A 355 14.21 0.03 21.92
C ILE A 355 12.97 -0.42 22.70
N PRO A 356 12.18 0.50 23.28
CA PRO A 356 10.96 0.15 24.00
C PRO A 356 9.87 -0.24 22.99
N LEU A 357 9.85 -1.50 22.59
CA LEU A 357 8.84 -2.04 21.68
C LEU A 357 7.80 -2.81 22.48
N GLY A 358 6.52 -2.49 22.29
CA GLY A 358 5.41 -3.29 22.78
C GLY A 358 5.16 -4.49 21.86
N ASP A 359 4.91 -5.66 22.43
CA ASP A 359 4.35 -6.79 21.68
C ASP A 359 2.81 -6.65 21.71
N PHE A 360 2.25 -5.97 20.72
CA PHE A 360 0.80 -5.88 20.56
C PHE A 360 0.20 -7.22 20.15
N MET A 361 -1.00 -7.50 20.64
CA MET A 361 -1.78 -8.66 20.21
C MET A 361 -2.43 -8.40 18.85
N ARG A 362 -2.50 -9.46 18.03
CA ARG A 362 -3.16 -9.40 16.71
C ARG A 362 -4.64 -9.62 16.84
N GLY A 363 -5.42 -8.84 16.07
CA GLY A 363 -6.85 -9.02 15.92
C GLY A 363 -7.22 -10.22 15.04
N ALA A 364 -8.54 -10.42 14.89
CA ALA A 364 -9.09 -11.45 14.03
C ALA A 364 -8.80 -11.17 12.55
N ARG A 365 -8.57 -12.23 11.74
CA ARG A 365 -8.27 -12.12 10.30
C ARG A 365 -9.45 -11.59 9.48
N ASN A 366 -10.67 -11.90 9.88
CA ASN A 366 -11.90 -11.46 9.21
C ASN A 366 -12.91 -10.96 10.25
N PRO A 367 -12.68 -9.79 10.85
CA PRO A 367 -13.60 -9.22 11.83
C PRO A 367 -14.86 -8.70 11.15
N PRO A 368 -16.02 -8.71 11.83
CA PRO A 368 -17.25 -8.13 11.30
C PRO A 368 -17.09 -6.62 11.09
N SER A 369 -17.82 -6.07 10.13
CA SER A 369 -17.92 -4.63 9.94
C SER A 369 -18.72 -3.97 11.06
N PHE A 370 -18.44 -2.71 11.39
CA PHE A 370 -19.26 -1.90 12.27
C PHE A 370 -20.58 -1.56 11.56
N ALA A 371 -21.70 -1.97 12.15
CA ALA A 371 -23.03 -1.71 11.61
C ALA A 371 -23.59 -0.41 12.18
N PHE A 372 -24.05 0.49 11.31
CA PHE A 372 -24.77 1.71 11.68
C PHE A 372 -25.85 2.00 10.65
N GLY A 373 -27.13 1.81 11.04
CA GLY A 373 -28.25 1.76 10.11
C GLY A 373 -27.99 0.69 9.03
N ASP A 374 -28.18 1.06 7.78
CA ASP A 374 -27.91 0.17 6.63
C ASP A 374 -26.42 0.19 6.19
N ALA A 375 -25.59 1.00 6.83
CA ALA A 375 -24.18 1.06 6.52
C ALA A 375 -23.38 0.00 7.27
N ARG A 376 -22.44 -0.63 6.57
CA ARG A 376 -21.44 -1.54 7.11
C ARG A 376 -20.06 -0.95 6.89
N ILE A 377 -19.47 -0.43 7.95
CA ILE A 377 -18.18 0.26 7.91
C ILE A 377 -17.07 -0.74 8.29
N ALA A 378 -16.10 -0.94 7.42
CA ALA A 378 -14.94 -1.77 7.71
C ALA A 378 -13.80 -0.89 8.23
N PRO A 379 -13.51 -0.89 9.54
CA PRO A 379 -12.34 -0.20 10.06
C PRO A 379 -11.05 -0.89 9.60
N THR A 380 -10.02 -0.07 9.42
CA THR A 380 -8.62 -0.45 9.27
C THR A 380 -7.77 0.53 10.08
N ILE A 381 -6.65 0.06 10.60
CA ILE A 381 -5.75 0.91 11.37
C ILE A 381 -4.46 1.14 10.59
N CYS A 382 -4.24 2.38 10.15
CA CYS A 382 -3.01 2.87 9.54
C CYS A 382 -2.55 1.99 8.37
N TYR A 383 -1.45 1.30 8.53
CA TYR A 383 -0.71 0.43 7.63
C TYR A 383 -1.53 -0.76 7.03
N GLU A 384 -2.66 -1.13 7.62
CA GLU A 384 -3.48 -2.26 7.17
C GLU A 384 -4.06 -2.07 5.77
N ASP A 385 -4.26 -0.85 5.32
CA ASP A 385 -4.76 -0.58 3.97
C ASP A 385 -3.74 -0.89 2.85
N LEU A 386 -2.50 -1.26 3.19
CA LEU A 386 -1.54 -1.83 2.26
C LEU A 386 -1.90 -3.25 1.79
N TYR A 387 -2.65 -4.01 2.59
CA TYR A 387 -2.90 -5.44 2.40
C TYR A 387 -4.29 -5.69 1.81
N GLY A 388 -4.41 -5.51 0.48
CA GLY A 388 -5.68 -5.67 -0.22
C GLY A 388 -6.26 -7.08 -0.14
N ASP A 389 -5.43 -8.12 -0.05
CA ASP A 389 -5.87 -9.51 0.12
C ASP A 389 -6.48 -9.76 1.51
N GLU A 390 -5.97 -9.12 2.56
CA GLU A 390 -6.57 -9.19 3.90
C GLU A 390 -7.91 -8.44 3.95
N LEU A 391 -7.99 -7.26 3.32
CA LEU A 391 -9.25 -6.52 3.18
C LEU A 391 -10.30 -7.30 2.38
N ALA A 392 -9.86 -8.05 1.38
CA ALA A 392 -10.74 -8.86 0.53
C ALA A 392 -11.50 -9.93 1.32
N LEU A 393 -10.95 -10.44 2.43
CA LEU A 393 -11.63 -11.45 3.27
C LEU A 393 -13.01 -11.01 3.72
N ARG A 394 -13.24 -9.70 3.87
CA ARG A 394 -14.55 -9.12 4.26
C ARG A 394 -15.58 -9.12 3.12
N PHE A 395 -15.17 -9.52 1.90
CA PHE A 395 -16.01 -9.59 0.70
C PHE A 395 -16.36 -11.04 0.30
N GLY A 396 -16.27 -11.96 1.23
CA GLY A 396 -16.64 -13.37 1.00
C GLY A 396 -18.12 -13.56 0.67
N ASP A 397 -18.99 -12.72 1.25
CA ASP A 397 -20.44 -12.69 1.06
C ASP A 397 -20.91 -11.24 0.88
N ASP A 398 -21.72 -10.96 -0.16
CA ASP A 398 -22.21 -9.61 -0.46
C ASP A 398 -23.15 -9.06 0.63
N ALA A 399 -23.91 -9.93 1.29
CA ALA A 399 -24.84 -9.53 2.35
C ALA A 399 -24.11 -8.92 3.57
N THR A 400 -22.89 -9.40 3.86
CA THR A 400 -22.08 -8.96 5.00
C THR A 400 -20.92 -8.04 4.58
N ALA A 401 -20.65 -7.95 3.29
CA ALA A 401 -19.57 -7.11 2.75
C ALA A 401 -19.72 -5.64 3.18
N PRO A 402 -18.62 -4.95 3.47
CA PRO A 402 -18.67 -3.55 3.85
C PRO A 402 -19.21 -2.66 2.73
N THR A 403 -19.96 -1.62 3.12
CA THR A 403 -20.41 -0.58 2.18
C THR A 403 -19.44 0.58 2.07
N MET A 404 -18.52 0.70 3.02
CA MET A 404 -17.43 1.69 3.04
C MET A 404 -16.31 1.25 3.97
N PHE A 405 -15.12 1.81 3.78
CA PHE A 405 -13.97 1.67 4.66
C PHE A 405 -13.82 2.88 5.59
N ALA A 406 -13.20 2.65 6.75
CA ALA A 406 -12.74 3.71 7.64
C ALA A 406 -11.28 3.42 8.02
N ASN A 407 -10.32 4.24 7.55
CA ASN A 407 -8.92 4.13 7.94
C ASN A 407 -8.60 5.15 9.03
N LEU A 408 -8.28 4.64 10.22
CA LEU A 408 -7.85 5.43 11.36
C LEU A 408 -6.32 5.38 11.43
N SER A 409 -5.63 6.51 11.28
CA SER A 409 -4.19 6.51 11.08
C SER A 409 -3.45 7.55 11.91
N ASN A 410 -2.20 7.22 12.25
CA ASN A 410 -1.25 8.16 12.84
C ASN A 410 0.08 8.12 12.09
N ILE A 411 0.19 8.93 11.04
CA ILE A 411 1.39 9.04 10.22
C ILE A 411 2.42 10.02 10.79
N GLY A 412 2.17 10.59 11.97
CA GLY A 412 3.06 11.53 12.66
C GLY A 412 4.49 11.00 12.91
N TRP A 413 4.66 9.67 12.94
CA TRP A 413 5.96 9.00 13.03
C TRP A 413 6.95 9.34 11.91
N PHE A 414 6.47 9.82 10.77
CA PHE A 414 7.28 10.07 9.57
C PHE A 414 7.48 11.55 9.27
N GLY A 415 6.94 12.45 10.13
CA GLY A 415 7.03 13.89 9.95
C GLY A 415 6.31 14.40 8.71
N ASP A 416 6.56 15.65 8.34
CA ASP A 416 6.04 16.26 7.11
C ASP A 416 6.86 15.79 5.90
N THR A 417 6.42 14.69 5.32
CA THR A 417 7.15 14.01 4.24
C THR A 417 6.21 13.43 3.20
N ILE A 418 6.80 12.91 2.12
CA ILE A 418 6.07 12.22 1.05
C ILE A 418 5.29 10.98 1.52
N ALA A 419 5.52 10.49 2.74
CA ALA A 419 4.75 9.38 3.32
C ALA A 419 3.26 9.69 3.38
N ILE A 420 2.87 10.95 3.59
CA ILE A 420 1.48 11.39 3.66
C ILE A 420 0.77 11.16 2.33
N ASP A 421 1.35 11.66 1.22
CA ASP A 421 0.78 11.52 -0.11
C ASP A 421 0.79 10.07 -0.58
N GLN A 422 1.88 9.34 -0.30
CA GLN A 422 1.98 7.92 -0.61
C GLN A 422 0.87 7.12 0.08
N HIS A 423 0.66 7.34 1.38
CA HIS A 423 -0.38 6.64 2.14
C HIS A 423 -1.80 7.02 1.68
N LEU A 424 -2.03 8.28 1.30
CA LEU A 424 -3.28 8.71 0.68
C LEU A 424 -3.53 7.95 -0.64
N ASN A 425 -2.52 7.83 -1.49
CA ASN A 425 -2.63 7.11 -2.76
C ASN A 425 -2.81 5.60 -2.60
N ILE A 426 -2.27 5.01 -1.54
CA ILE A 426 -2.56 3.62 -1.13
C ILE A 426 -4.05 3.45 -0.84
N SER A 427 -4.61 4.32 0.01
CA SER A 427 -6.04 4.30 0.34
C SER A 427 -6.93 4.53 -0.90
N ARG A 428 -6.54 5.44 -1.79
CA ARG A 428 -7.22 5.67 -3.08
C ARG A 428 -7.23 4.40 -3.94
N MET A 429 -6.13 3.66 -3.98
CA MET A 429 -6.07 2.39 -4.71
C MET A 429 -7.02 1.34 -4.11
N ARG A 430 -7.15 1.28 -2.78
CA ARG A 430 -8.14 0.39 -2.14
C ARG A 430 -9.57 0.72 -2.57
N THR A 431 -9.90 2.01 -2.68
CA THR A 431 -11.25 2.38 -3.13
C THR A 431 -11.51 1.95 -4.58
N LEU A 432 -10.51 2.01 -5.46
CA LEU A 432 -10.60 1.52 -6.85
C LEU A 432 -10.77 0.01 -6.93
N GLU A 433 -10.01 -0.75 -6.14
CA GLU A 433 -10.04 -2.22 -6.14
C GLU A 433 -11.38 -2.79 -5.67
N PHE A 434 -11.92 -2.22 -4.60
CA PHE A 434 -13.15 -2.71 -3.97
C PHE A 434 -14.40 -1.94 -4.38
N GLN A 435 -14.24 -0.80 -5.05
CA GLN A 435 -15.30 0.14 -5.36
C GLN A 435 -16.11 0.52 -4.12
N ARG A 436 -15.40 0.83 -3.05
CA ARG A 436 -15.95 1.31 -1.77
C ARG A 436 -15.32 2.66 -1.45
N PRO A 437 -16.11 3.65 -1.00
CA PRO A 437 -15.54 4.89 -0.48
C PRO A 437 -14.71 4.61 0.77
N MET A 438 -13.74 5.47 1.05
CA MET A 438 -12.91 5.41 2.25
C MET A 438 -12.94 6.73 3.00
N LEU A 439 -13.19 6.63 4.31
CA LEU A 439 -13.15 7.70 5.28
C LEU A 439 -11.80 7.61 5.99
N ARG A 440 -10.93 8.59 5.80
CA ARG A 440 -9.63 8.64 6.47
C ARG A 440 -9.66 9.67 7.58
N ALA A 441 -9.55 9.22 8.84
CA ALA A 441 -9.31 10.07 9.99
C ALA A 441 -7.86 9.89 10.44
N THR A 442 -7.04 10.94 10.34
CA THR A 442 -5.61 10.86 10.62
C THR A 442 -5.20 11.86 11.68
N ASN A 443 -4.15 11.56 12.45
CA ASN A 443 -3.67 12.50 13.46
C ASN A 443 -3.08 13.76 12.79
N THR A 444 -2.08 13.61 11.91
CA THR A 444 -1.33 14.74 11.32
C THR A 444 -1.56 14.96 9.83
N GLY A 445 -2.35 14.10 9.14
CA GLY A 445 -2.67 14.21 7.71
C GLY A 445 -2.52 12.88 6.98
N ALA A 446 -3.09 12.67 5.77
CA ALA A 446 -4.13 13.49 5.19
C ALA A 446 -5.50 12.94 5.60
N THR A 447 -6.25 13.69 6.39
CA THR A 447 -7.67 13.39 6.66
C THR A 447 -8.47 13.69 5.40
N ALA A 448 -9.24 12.70 4.90
CA ALA A 448 -9.88 12.81 3.60
C ALA A 448 -11.13 11.93 3.48
N ILE A 449 -12.06 12.37 2.63
CA ILE A 449 -13.18 11.58 2.11
C ILE A 449 -12.83 11.19 0.66
N ILE A 450 -12.71 9.89 0.40
CA ILE A 450 -12.37 9.33 -0.90
C ILE A 450 -13.57 8.56 -1.43
N ASP A 451 -14.00 8.83 -2.66
CA ASP A 451 -15.11 8.10 -3.25
C ASP A 451 -14.69 6.71 -3.78
N GLN A 452 -15.65 5.92 -4.22
CA GLN A 452 -15.45 4.56 -4.75
C GLN A 452 -14.64 4.51 -6.07
N ARG A 453 -14.31 5.67 -6.65
CA ARG A 453 -13.49 5.82 -7.86
C ARG A 453 -12.09 6.35 -7.55
N GLY A 454 -11.69 6.40 -6.28
CA GLY A 454 -10.38 6.89 -5.87
C GLY A 454 -10.22 8.41 -5.91
N VAL A 455 -11.31 9.15 -6.10
CA VAL A 455 -11.26 10.62 -6.13
C VAL A 455 -11.37 11.16 -4.71
N VAL A 456 -10.42 11.98 -4.30
CA VAL A 456 -10.49 12.72 -3.04
C VAL A 456 -11.54 13.83 -3.18
N ARG A 457 -12.66 13.68 -2.49
CA ARG A 457 -13.79 14.64 -2.55
C ARG A 457 -13.60 15.81 -1.60
N ALA A 458 -12.96 15.57 -0.46
CA ALA A 458 -12.62 16.59 0.52
C ALA A 458 -11.41 16.14 1.32
N SER A 459 -10.60 17.07 1.78
CA SER A 459 -9.45 16.80 2.66
C SER A 459 -9.10 18.01 3.51
N LEU A 460 -8.45 17.76 4.65
CA LEU A 460 -7.81 18.80 5.46
C LEU A 460 -6.34 18.93 5.06
N PRO A 461 -5.76 20.13 5.16
CA PRO A 461 -4.32 20.31 5.04
C PRO A 461 -3.58 19.49 6.11
N PRO A 462 -2.45 18.85 5.78
CA PRO A 462 -1.62 18.19 6.78
C PRO A 462 -1.16 19.15 7.89
N PHE A 463 -0.86 18.61 9.07
CA PHE A 463 -0.39 19.35 10.25
C PHE A 463 -1.29 20.51 10.69
N THR A 464 -2.58 20.41 10.39
CA THR A 464 -3.60 21.31 10.92
C THR A 464 -4.56 20.54 11.82
N ARG A 465 -5.07 21.18 12.85
CA ARG A 465 -6.15 20.63 13.68
C ARG A 465 -7.50 21.02 13.09
N GLY A 466 -8.43 20.06 13.01
CA GLY A 466 -9.75 20.35 12.48
C GLY A 466 -10.67 19.15 12.38
N VAL A 467 -11.89 19.42 11.96
CA VAL A 467 -12.93 18.42 11.68
C VAL A 467 -13.35 18.57 10.23
N LEU A 468 -13.27 17.49 9.45
CA LEU A 468 -13.73 17.43 8.08
C LEU A 468 -15.17 16.90 8.05
N ASP A 469 -16.12 17.79 7.89
CA ASP A 469 -17.53 17.43 7.68
C ASP A 469 -17.80 17.13 6.20
N GLY A 470 -18.66 16.13 5.94
CA GLY A 470 -19.04 15.79 4.57
C GLY A 470 -20.11 14.73 4.49
N HIS A 471 -20.39 14.33 3.25
CA HIS A 471 -21.32 13.24 2.95
C HIS A 471 -20.59 12.14 2.18
N VAL A 472 -20.90 10.89 2.50
CA VAL A 472 -20.37 9.72 1.81
C VAL A 472 -21.52 8.85 1.32
N GLN A 473 -21.43 8.42 0.07
CA GLN A 473 -22.33 7.44 -0.53
C GLN A 473 -21.72 6.05 -0.35
N GLY A 474 -22.33 5.20 0.47
CA GLY A 474 -21.96 3.79 0.56
C GLY A 474 -22.21 3.04 -0.75
N HIS A 475 -21.52 1.93 -0.96
CA HIS A 475 -21.68 1.08 -2.14
C HIS A 475 -21.79 -0.40 -1.77
N THR A 476 -22.57 -1.19 -2.55
CA THR A 476 -22.71 -2.64 -2.51
C THR A 476 -22.25 -3.27 -3.82
N GLY A 477 -22.26 -4.60 -3.92
CA GLY A 477 -21.73 -5.37 -5.05
C GLY A 477 -20.28 -5.77 -4.83
N ILE A 478 -19.79 -6.78 -5.52
CA ILE A 478 -18.43 -7.33 -5.35
C ILE A 478 -17.66 -7.20 -6.65
N THR A 479 -16.48 -6.55 -6.61
CA THR A 479 -15.58 -6.48 -7.75
C THR A 479 -14.96 -7.86 -8.04
N PRO A 480 -14.55 -8.15 -9.28
CA PRO A 480 -13.83 -9.39 -9.59
C PRO A 480 -12.59 -9.58 -8.71
N TYR A 481 -11.82 -8.49 -8.45
CA TYR A 481 -10.68 -8.53 -7.54
C TYR A 481 -11.09 -8.97 -6.13
N ALA A 482 -12.08 -8.31 -5.53
CA ALA A 482 -12.58 -8.66 -4.19
C ALA A 482 -13.06 -10.13 -4.14
N TRP A 483 -13.75 -10.58 -5.18
CA TRP A 483 -14.27 -11.94 -5.26
C TRP A 483 -13.18 -13.02 -5.24
N TRP A 484 -12.17 -12.90 -6.10
CA TRP A 484 -11.13 -13.92 -6.17
C TRP A 484 -10.09 -13.77 -5.05
N ALA A 485 -9.77 -12.55 -4.62
CA ALA A 485 -8.82 -12.32 -3.54
C ALA A 485 -9.37 -12.82 -2.18
N ALA A 486 -10.68 -12.67 -1.93
CA ALA A 486 -11.33 -13.23 -0.74
C ALA A 486 -11.21 -14.77 -0.64
N ARG A 487 -11.16 -15.46 -1.78
CA ARG A 487 -11.16 -16.92 -1.87
C ARG A 487 -9.77 -17.54 -2.05
N ALA A 488 -8.91 -16.86 -2.79
CA ALA A 488 -7.62 -17.38 -3.20
C ALA A 488 -6.43 -16.56 -2.68
N GLY A 489 -6.66 -15.42 -1.98
CA GLY A 489 -5.59 -14.55 -1.49
C GLY A 489 -4.62 -14.16 -2.61
N LEU A 490 -3.34 -14.29 -2.34
CA LEU A 490 -2.26 -13.91 -3.28
C LEU A 490 -1.87 -15.03 -4.27
N TRP A 491 -2.42 -16.24 -4.16
CA TRP A 491 -2.05 -17.39 -5.02
C TRP A 491 -2.22 -17.15 -6.53
N PRO A 492 -3.29 -16.48 -7.03
CA PRO A 492 -3.42 -16.19 -8.44
C PRO A 492 -2.24 -15.40 -9.03
N TYR A 493 -1.68 -14.46 -8.28
CA TYR A 493 -0.49 -13.72 -8.73
C TYR A 493 0.75 -14.60 -8.86
N LEU A 494 0.94 -15.53 -7.89
CA LEU A 494 2.05 -16.49 -7.97
C LEU A 494 1.94 -17.33 -9.23
N VAL A 495 0.75 -17.87 -9.51
CA VAL A 495 0.50 -18.72 -10.70
C VAL A 495 0.74 -17.92 -11.98
N VAL A 496 0.20 -16.72 -12.11
CA VAL A 496 0.37 -15.86 -13.30
C VAL A 496 1.84 -15.49 -13.50
N GLY A 497 2.54 -15.10 -12.44
CA GLY A 497 3.97 -14.78 -12.49
C GLY A 497 4.82 -15.97 -12.94
N LEU A 498 4.56 -17.16 -12.38
CA LEU A 498 5.25 -18.39 -12.75
C LEU A 498 4.96 -18.80 -14.21
N ILE A 499 3.73 -18.68 -14.69
CA ILE A 499 3.37 -18.96 -16.09
C ILE A 499 4.15 -18.04 -17.03
N GLY A 500 4.20 -16.74 -16.75
CA GLY A 500 4.95 -15.76 -17.55
C GLY A 500 6.43 -16.12 -17.65
N CYS A 501 7.07 -16.46 -16.53
CA CYS A 501 8.48 -16.89 -16.49
C CYS A 501 8.69 -18.25 -17.18
N ALA A 502 7.81 -19.24 -16.95
CA ALA A 502 7.93 -20.58 -17.52
C ALA A 502 7.79 -20.58 -19.03
N ALA A 503 6.89 -19.76 -19.60
CA ALA A 503 6.73 -19.61 -21.05
C ALA A 503 8.04 -19.15 -21.73
N CYS A 504 8.73 -18.18 -21.13
CA CYS A 504 10.06 -17.75 -21.57
C CYS A 504 11.11 -18.85 -21.44
N ALA A 505 11.19 -19.50 -20.28
CA ALA A 505 12.18 -20.54 -20.00
C ALA A 505 12.05 -21.74 -20.93
N TRP A 506 10.82 -22.19 -21.18
CA TRP A 506 10.56 -23.30 -22.10
C TRP A 506 11.04 -23.00 -23.52
N ARG A 507 10.72 -21.81 -24.04
CA ARG A 507 11.15 -21.41 -25.39
C ARG A 507 12.66 -21.21 -25.51
N SER A 508 13.31 -20.66 -24.49
CA SER A 508 14.75 -20.48 -24.50
C SER A 508 15.49 -21.84 -24.56
N ARG A 509 14.99 -22.84 -23.79
CA ARG A 509 15.52 -24.22 -23.82
C ARG A 509 15.30 -24.91 -25.19
N ALA A 510 14.08 -24.78 -25.74
CA ALA A 510 13.75 -25.35 -27.05
C ALA A 510 14.61 -24.73 -28.20
N ALA A 511 14.98 -23.46 -28.08
CA ALA A 511 15.88 -22.81 -29.03
C ALA A 511 17.33 -23.32 -28.90
N ALA A 512 17.82 -23.52 -27.66
CA ALA A 512 19.14 -24.09 -27.41
C ALA A 512 19.26 -25.54 -27.90
N ALA A 513 18.24 -26.37 -27.67
CA ALA A 513 18.22 -27.77 -28.12
C ALA A 513 18.16 -27.95 -29.66
N ARG A 514 17.74 -26.92 -30.40
CA ARG A 514 17.74 -26.93 -31.89
C ARG A 514 19.05 -26.41 -32.49
N ALA A 515 19.89 -25.79 -31.67
CA ALA A 515 21.19 -25.25 -32.11
C ALA A 515 22.35 -26.22 -31.82
N THR A 516 22.12 -27.26 -31.03
CA THR A 516 23.00 -28.45 -30.83
C THR A 516 22.61 -29.60 -31.75
#